data_084c06ae721bbd720e937fc91fea7699
#
_entry.id   084c06ae721bbd720e937fc91fea7699
#
_cell.length_a   1.000
_cell.length_b   1.000
_cell.length_c   1.000
_cell.angle_alpha   90.00
_cell.angle_beta   90.00
_cell.angle_gamma   90.00
#
_symmetry.space_group_name_H-M   'P 1'
#
loop_
_entity.id
_entity.type
_entity.pdbx_description
1 polymer ?
#
loop_
_entity_poly.entity_id
_entity_poly.type
_entity_poly.pdbx_seq_one_letter_code
_entity_poly.pdbx_strand_id
1 'polypeptide(L)'
;RLDLSWKAALGLPMEHRGIPHVCLVEFRARLVKAGMTGLLHERMLVVAKRAGAIGHRRVVDSTGISDSVVTQDTVTLIRSAARRCLGRLEHIDADTANELCGGLARQDYHDAGKPQISWSSAAARAELVAELFADATTIVDTCSRFDDPELVEHVELLKVVAAQDVEVVDDGDGPKANIRQGVATERIISTVDTDARHGHRSRRDRYDGYKVHVSADIDSDLICSITATTATTHDAAVLDTLLSNDPVPVADVIADTHYGSVQTRKTLGRQGIDLVAPAPPAPSPKGLFSKADFAIDLDVATITCPADHTVTIPPRTDGKRTQVRFPTSICATCPLHDRCTKRVKGRVVEINADEEILAAARAARSTPQFQLRYRERARAERKIAQIKARQSKIPWRG
;
A
#
# COMPACT_ATOMS: atom_id res chain seq x y z
N ARG A 1 7.44 -7.50 -35.73
CA ARG A 1 7.82 -7.54 -37.16
C ARG A 1 7.07 -8.63 -37.92
N LEU A 2 6.82 -9.77 -37.29
CA LEU A 2 6.13 -10.92 -37.90
C LEU A 2 4.67 -11.09 -37.47
N ASP A 3 4.18 -10.25 -36.54
CA ASP A 3 2.79 -10.36 -36.04
C ASP A 3 1.81 -9.78 -37.05
N LEU A 4 1.10 -10.67 -37.72
CA LEU A 4 0.10 -10.33 -38.73
C LEU A 4 -1.13 -9.63 -38.16
N SER A 5 -1.49 -9.95 -36.90
CA SER A 5 -2.62 -9.32 -36.19
C SER A 5 -2.37 -7.81 -36.02
N TRP A 6 -1.14 -7.42 -35.67
CA TRP A 6 -0.75 -6.01 -35.58
C TRP A 6 -0.75 -5.31 -36.92
N LYS A 7 -0.27 -5.97 -37.95
CA LYS A 7 -0.30 -5.38 -39.30
C LYS A 7 -1.76 -5.16 -39.77
N ALA A 8 -2.62 -6.14 -39.59
CA ALA A 8 -4.04 -6.02 -39.90
C ALA A 8 -4.72 -4.91 -39.10
N ALA A 9 -4.48 -4.83 -37.80
CA ALA A 9 -5.04 -3.81 -36.91
C ALA A 9 -4.60 -2.37 -37.29
N LEU A 10 -3.38 -2.23 -37.82
CA LEU A 10 -2.83 -0.95 -38.27
C LEU A 10 -3.08 -0.66 -39.75
N GLY A 11 -3.80 -1.52 -40.47
CA GLY A 11 -4.00 -1.39 -41.92
C GLY A 11 -2.70 -1.45 -42.72
N LEU A 12 -1.67 -2.12 -42.24
CA LEU A 12 -0.37 -2.19 -42.87
C LEU A 12 -0.28 -3.39 -43.83
N PRO A 13 0.38 -3.23 -45.00
CA PRO A 13 0.59 -4.34 -45.92
C PRO A 13 1.48 -5.42 -45.30
N MET A 14 1.38 -6.63 -45.82
CA MET A 14 2.13 -7.80 -45.31
C MET A 14 3.64 -7.59 -45.34
N GLU A 15 4.13 -6.90 -46.34
CA GLU A 15 5.54 -6.62 -46.61
C GLU A 15 6.09 -5.51 -45.68
N HIS A 16 5.24 -4.79 -44.97
CA HIS A 16 5.65 -3.70 -44.09
C HIS A 16 6.65 -4.20 -43.02
N ARG A 17 7.81 -3.55 -42.97
CA ARG A 17 8.93 -3.95 -42.09
C ARG A 17 8.67 -3.79 -40.58
N GLY A 18 7.49 -3.24 -40.21
CA GLY A 18 7.13 -2.89 -38.83
C GLY A 18 7.71 -1.51 -38.46
N ILE A 19 7.45 -1.14 -37.22
CA ILE A 19 7.96 0.10 -36.62
C ILE A 19 9.28 -0.24 -35.92
N PRO A 20 10.40 0.46 -36.17
CA PRO A 20 11.65 0.28 -35.47
C PRO A 20 11.49 0.50 -33.95
N HIS A 21 12.20 -0.29 -33.16
CA HIS A 21 12.15 -0.16 -31.70
C HIS A 21 12.53 1.25 -31.22
N VAL A 22 13.53 1.88 -31.85
CA VAL A 22 13.97 3.24 -31.52
C VAL A 22 12.83 4.25 -31.65
N CYS A 23 12.02 4.18 -32.72
CA CYS A 23 10.87 5.07 -32.89
C CYS A 23 9.84 4.92 -31.75
N LEU A 24 9.63 3.69 -31.25
CA LEU A 24 8.74 3.45 -30.11
C LEU A 24 9.32 4.00 -28.81
N VAL A 25 10.63 3.88 -28.59
CA VAL A 25 11.32 4.46 -27.44
C VAL A 25 11.23 5.99 -27.45
N GLU A 26 11.56 6.61 -28.58
CA GLU A 26 11.47 8.07 -28.74
C GLU A 26 10.03 8.58 -28.58
N PHE A 27 9.07 7.86 -29.14
CA PHE A 27 7.65 8.22 -29.00
C PHE A 27 7.21 8.19 -27.52
N ARG A 28 7.59 7.13 -26.79
CA ARG A 28 7.31 7.05 -25.35
C ARG A 28 7.98 8.19 -24.56
N ALA A 29 9.23 8.50 -24.85
CA ALA A 29 9.95 9.61 -24.21
C ALA A 29 9.24 10.96 -24.47
N ARG A 30 8.74 11.20 -25.70
CA ARG A 30 7.96 12.39 -26.02
C ARG A 30 6.63 12.46 -25.27
N LEU A 31 5.91 11.32 -25.13
CA LEU A 31 4.68 11.26 -24.32
C LEU A 31 4.95 11.59 -22.86
N VAL A 32 6.03 11.04 -22.27
CA VAL A 32 6.42 11.34 -20.90
C VAL A 32 6.73 12.84 -20.73
N LYS A 33 7.57 13.40 -21.62
CA LYS A 33 7.93 14.82 -21.60
C LYS A 33 6.72 15.75 -21.75
N ALA A 34 5.70 15.33 -22.49
CA ALA A 34 4.46 16.08 -22.71
C ALA A 34 3.41 15.85 -21.61
N GLY A 35 3.68 15.02 -20.59
CA GLY A 35 2.69 14.65 -19.58
C GLY A 35 1.52 13.80 -20.10
N MET A 36 1.68 13.17 -21.27
CA MET A 36 0.61 12.47 -22.00
C MET A 36 0.76 10.94 -21.95
N THR A 37 1.23 10.40 -20.84
CA THR A 37 1.49 8.96 -20.70
C THR A 37 0.24 8.09 -20.84
N GLY A 38 -0.93 8.60 -20.46
CA GLY A 38 -2.23 7.93 -20.58
C GLY A 38 -2.89 8.00 -21.96
N LEU A 39 -2.38 8.87 -22.87
CA LEU A 39 -3.07 9.22 -24.14
C LEU A 39 -3.54 8.01 -24.94
N LEU A 40 -2.70 7.01 -25.14
CA LEU A 40 -3.05 5.84 -25.96
C LEU A 40 -4.16 5.02 -25.32
N HIS A 41 -4.10 4.84 -24.01
CA HIS A 41 -5.12 4.12 -23.23
C HIS A 41 -6.46 4.87 -23.30
N GLU A 42 -6.46 6.18 -23.07
CA GLU A 42 -7.65 7.03 -23.14
C GLU A 42 -8.31 6.98 -24.53
N ARG A 43 -7.50 7.08 -25.59
CA ARG A 43 -8.00 6.98 -26.97
C ARG A 43 -8.60 5.62 -27.29
N MET A 44 -7.96 4.55 -26.81
CA MET A 44 -8.51 3.18 -26.94
C MET A 44 -9.87 3.07 -26.24
N LEU A 45 -10.00 3.59 -25.01
CA LEU A 45 -11.26 3.57 -24.26
C LEU A 45 -12.36 4.38 -24.96
N VAL A 46 -12.05 5.53 -25.56
CA VAL A 46 -13.01 6.31 -26.36
C VAL A 46 -13.55 5.49 -27.53
N VAL A 47 -12.69 4.80 -28.26
CA VAL A 47 -13.10 3.94 -29.39
C VAL A 47 -13.92 2.76 -28.89
N ALA A 48 -13.48 2.08 -27.84
CA ALA A 48 -14.18 0.93 -27.26
C ALA A 48 -15.58 1.31 -26.73
N LYS A 49 -15.70 2.47 -26.08
CA LYS A 49 -16.98 3.02 -25.61
C LYS A 49 -17.94 3.28 -26.79
N ARG A 50 -17.44 3.93 -27.86
CA ARG A 50 -18.26 4.20 -29.06
C ARG A 50 -18.71 2.92 -29.75
N ALA A 51 -17.89 1.89 -29.73
CA ALA A 51 -18.21 0.57 -30.26
C ALA A 51 -19.15 -0.27 -29.37
N GLY A 52 -19.54 0.22 -28.20
CA GLY A 52 -20.35 -0.53 -27.22
C GLY A 52 -19.59 -1.74 -26.62
N ALA A 53 -18.25 -1.74 -26.67
CA ALA A 53 -17.44 -2.85 -26.19
C ALA A 53 -17.13 -2.79 -24.70
N ILE A 54 -17.59 -1.75 -23.98
CA ILE A 54 -17.40 -1.59 -22.55
C ILE A 54 -18.76 -1.67 -21.86
N GLY A 55 -18.95 -2.70 -21.06
CA GLY A 55 -20.16 -2.88 -20.22
C GLY A 55 -20.11 -2.08 -18.92
N HIS A 56 -21.00 -2.39 -18.00
CA HIS A 56 -21.14 -1.72 -16.70
C HIS A 56 -20.61 -2.54 -15.51
N ARG A 57 -19.94 -3.66 -15.79
CA ARG A 57 -19.45 -4.61 -14.78
C ARG A 57 -17.92 -4.60 -14.74
N ARG A 58 -17.36 -4.47 -13.55
CA ARG A 58 -15.90 -4.42 -13.37
C ARG A 58 -15.39 -5.55 -12.49
N VAL A 59 -14.20 -6.01 -12.83
CA VAL A 59 -13.37 -6.77 -11.91
C VAL A 59 -12.21 -5.89 -11.48
N VAL A 60 -11.97 -5.78 -10.17
CA VAL A 60 -10.93 -4.95 -9.58
C VAL A 60 -9.96 -5.80 -8.79
N ASP A 61 -8.69 -5.55 -9.00
CA ASP A 61 -7.63 -6.22 -8.22
C ASP A 61 -6.34 -5.37 -8.23
N SER A 62 -5.38 -5.73 -7.39
CA SER A 62 -4.09 -5.04 -7.28
C SER A 62 -2.91 -5.99 -7.34
N THR A 63 -1.74 -5.45 -7.68
CA THR A 63 -0.49 -6.23 -7.65
C THR A 63 0.72 -5.37 -7.33
N GLY A 64 1.64 -5.92 -6.53
CA GLY A 64 2.95 -5.32 -6.31
C GLY A 64 3.84 -5.44 -7.55
N ILE A 65 4.50 -4.34 -7.90
CA ILE A 65 5.56 -4.27 -8.91
C ILE A 65 6.84 -3.91 -8.18
N SER A 66 7.85 -4.79 -8.30
CA SER A 66 9.17 -4.55 -7.71
C SER A 66 9.92 -3.48 -8.49
N ASP A 67 10.60 -2.60 -7.78
CA ASP A 67 11.58 -1.70 -8.35
C ASP A 67 12.99 -2.31 -8.26
N SER A 68 13.89 -1.84 -9.12
CA SER A 68 15.33 -2.18 -9.09
C SER A 68 16.12 -1.23 -8.19
N VAL A 69 15.45 -0.32 -7.49
CA VAL A 69 16.08 0.61 -6.56
C VAL A 69 16.79 -0.16 -5.43
N VAL A 70 18.02 0.21 -5.17
CA VAL A 70 18.78 -0.33 -4.03
C VAL A 70 18.17 0.20 -2.75
N THR A 71 17.65 -0.69 -1.92
CA THR A 71 17.16 -0.33 -0.57
C THR A 71 18.33 0.07 0.31
N GLN A 72 18.16 1.14 1.05
CA GLN A 72 19.16 1.71 1.93
C GLN A 72 18.78 1.46 3.40
N ASP A 73 19.77 1.08 4.20
CA ASP A 73 19.62 1.07 5.66
C ASP A 73 19.58 2.51 6.22
N THR A 74 19.21 2.69 7.47
CA THR A 74 19.06 3.99 8.13
C THR A 74 20.30 4.86 8.00
N VAL A 75 21.49 4.31 8.24
CA VAL A 75 22.75 5.04 8.13
C VAL A 75 23.00 5.51 6.70
N THR A 76 22.80 4.62 5.73
CA THR A 76 22.97 4.93 4.30
C THR A 76 21.96 5.96 3.82
N LEU A 77 20.69 5.87 4.27
CA LEU A 77 19.65 6.85 3.93
C LEU A 77 20.00 8.25 4.41
N ILE A 78 20.33 8.40 5.71
CA ILE A 78 20.66 9.70 6.28
C ILE A 78 21.90 10.30 5.60
N ARG A 79 22.96 9.50 5.44
CA ARG A 79 24.18 9.97 4.76
C ARG A 79 23.92 10.38 3.30
N SER A 80 23.10 9.61 2.60
CA SER A 80 22.77 9.90 1.19
C SER A 80 21.95 11.18 1.06
N ALA A 81 20.98 11.41 1.96
CA ALA A 81 20.20 12.64 1.99
C ALA A 81 21.06 13.86 2.38
N ALA A 82 21.92 13.71 3.41
CA ALA A 82 22.86 14.74 3.82
C ALA A 82 23.80 15.16 2.67
N ARG A 83 24.38 14.22 1.96
CA ARG A 83 25.24 14.50 0.78
C ARG A 83 24.52 15.31 -0.29
N ARG A 84 23.25 15.06 -0.52
CA ARG A 84 22.45 15.85 -1.50
C ARG A 84 22.31 17.29 -1.04
N CYS A 85 22.03 17.53 0.25
CA CYS A 85 21.98 18.87 0.81
C CYS A 85 23.33 19.57 0.68
N LEU A 86 24.41 18.93 1.13
CA LEU A 86 25.77 19.50 1.11
C LEU A 86 26.24 19.79 -0.31
N GLY A 87 26.07 18.83 -1.25
CA GLY A 87 26.46 19.03 -2.64
C GLY A 87 25.66 20.14 -3.33
N ARG A 88 24.35 20.28 -3.04
CA ARG A 88 23.56 21.37 -3.59
C ARG A 88 23.98 22.72 -2.97
N LEU A 89 24.21 22.75 -1.66
CA LEU A 89 24.66 23.96 -0.98
C LEU A 89 26.03 24.43 -1.52
N GLU A 90 26.96 23.52 -1.77
CA GLU A 90 28.27 23.82 -2.37
C GLU A 90 28.13 24.53 -3.73
N HIS A 91 27.15 24.17 -4.55
CA HIS A 91 26.86 24.86 -5.82
C HIS A 91 26.23 26.24 -5.65
N ILE A 92 25.53 26.48 -4.54
CA ILE A 92 24.86 27.76 -4.26
C ILE A 92 25.82 28.74 -3.55
N ASP A 93 26.48 28.23 -2.51
CA ASP A 93 27.38 29.01 -1.62
C ASP A 93 28.46 28.06 -1.06
N ALA A 94 29.60 28.02 -1.74
CA ALA A 94 30.71 27.18 -1.39
C ALA A 94 31.35 27.51 -0.04
N ASP A 95 31.36 28.81 0.35
CA ASP A 95 31.95 29.25 1.61
C ASP A 95 31.11 28.75 2.79
N THR A 96 29.80 28.96 2.73
CA THR A 96 28.86 28.39 3.73
C THR A 96 28.90 26.89 3.78
N ALA A 97 29.01 26.19 2.64
CA ALA A 97 29.12 24.74 2.60
C ALA A 97 30.38 24.22 3.28
N ASN A 98 31.53 24.87 3.04
CA ASN A 98 32.81 24.54 3.69
C ASN A 98 32.77 24.78 5.20
N GLU A 99 32.21 25.90 5.63
CA GLU A 99 32.04 26.21 7.05
C GLU A 99 31.14 25.19 7.74
N LEU A 100 30.00 24.87 7.11
CA LEU A 100 29.08 23.86 7.60
C LEU A 100 29.78 22.50 7.73
N CYS A 101 30.45 22.03 6.66
CA CYS A 101 31.18 20.74 6.68
C CYS A 101 32.23 20.70 7.78
N GLY A 102 32.97 21.80 8.01
CA GLY A 102 33.97 21.87 9.07
C GLY A 102 33.39 21.79 10.49
N GLY A 103 32.12 22.17 10.68
CA GLY A 103 31.41 22.11 11.96
C GLY A 103 30.64 20.81 12.25
N LEU A 104 30.51 19.92 11.28
CA LEU A 104 29.81 18.65 11.50
C LEU A 104 30.62 17.69 12.37
N ALA A 105 29.95 16.85 13.13
CA ALA A 105 30.58 15.79 13.94
C ALA A 105 31.32 14.78 13.05
N ARG A 106 30.78 14.53 11.86
CA ARG A 106 31.40 13.61 10.89
C ARG A 106 31.97 14.36 9.68
N GLN A 107 33.19 13.95 9.31
CA GLN A 107 33.92 14.53 8.16
C GLN A 107 33.91 13.60 6.93
N ASP A 108 33.26 12.41 7.02
CA ASP A 108 33.33 11.36 6.01
C ASP A 108 32.12 11.36 5.04
N TYR A 109 31.40 12.48 4.90
CA TYR A 109 30.25 12.57 3.98
C TYR A 109 30.64 12.40 2.52
N HIS A 110 31.82 12.80 2.12
CA HIS A 110 32.33 12.64 0.74
C HIS A 110 32.81 11.22 0.42
N ASP A 111 33.05 10.40 1.45
CA ASP A 111 33.55 9.04 1.26
C ASP A 111 32.45 8.10 0.76
N ALA A 112 32.80 7.25 -0.23
CA ALA A 112 31.89 6.22 -0.70
C ALA A 112 31.73 5.10 0.35
N GLY A 113 30.53 4.49 0.40
CA GLY A 113 30.26 3.33 1.24
C GLY A 113 29.86 3.66 2.68
N LYS A 114 29.99 2.68 3.55
CA LYS A 114 29.62 2.78 4.96
C LYS A 114 30.75 3.38 5.80
N PRO A 115 30.41 4.12 6.87
CA PRO A 115 31.39 4.64 7.82
C PRO A 115 32.28 3.56 8.42
N GLN A 116 33.53 3.91 8.68
CA GLN A 116 34.50 3.01 9.30
C GLN A 116 34.31 3.01 10.83
N ILE A 117 33.50 2.08 11.32
CA ILE A 117 33.25 1.86 12.76
C ILE A 117 33.32 0.37 13.09
N SER A 118 33.34 0.03 14.36
CA SER A 118 33.14 -1.35 14.82
C SER A 118 31.67 -1.74 14.74
N TRP A 119 31.23 -2.30 13.61
CA TRP A 119 29.84 -2.68 13.36
C TRP A 119 29.30 -3.75 14.31
N SER A 120 30.15 -4.54 14.96
CA SER A 120 29.78 -5.51 16.00
C SER A 120 29.45 -4.85 17.34
N SER A 121 29.98 -3.65 17.62
CA SER A 121 29.74 -2.90 18.84
C SER A 121 28.41 -2.17 18.80
N ALA A 122 27.52 -2.44 19.78
CA ALA A 122 26.28 -1.72 19.92
C ALA A 122 26.50 -0.23 20.28
N ALA A 123 27.50 0.05 21.11
CA ALA A 123 27.86 1.41 21.49
C ALA A 123 28.34 2.23 20.30
N ALA A 124 29.26 1.69 19.47
CA ALA A 124 29.74 2.40 18.27
C ALA A 124 28.62 2.66 17.24
N ARG A 125 27.64 1.75 17.12
CA ARG A 125 26.46 1.99 16.28
C ARG A 125 25.54 3.09 16.82
N ALA A 126 25.33 3.10 18.14
CA ALA A 126 24.49 4.14 18.77
C ALA A 126 25.18 5.53 18.65
N GLU A 127 26.48 5.62 18.88
CA GLU A 127 27.26 6.83 18.69
C GLU A 127 27.17 7.36 17.26
N LEU A 128 27.39 6.50 16.26
CA LEU A 128 27.22 6.86 14.85
C LEU A 128 25.84 7.43 14.53
N VAL A 129 24.77 6.81 15.07
CA VAL A 129 23.41 7.30 14.83
C VAL A 129 23.18 8.66 15.49
N ALA A 130 23.71 8.87 16.70
CA ALA A 130 23.63 10.15 17.38
C ALA A 130 24.37 11.25 16.62
N GLU A 131 25.60 10.98 16.14
CA GLU A 131 26.37 11.90 15.29
C GLU A 131 25.61 12.25 14.00
N LEU A 132 25.10 11.24 13.28
CA LEU A 132 24.37 11.47 12.03
C LEU A 132 23.08 12.26 12.23
N PHE A 133 22.39 12.06 13.36
CA PHE A 133 21.19 12.81 13.68
C PHE A 133 21.49 14.26 14.04
N ALA A 134 22.55 14.51 14.82
CA ALA A 134 23.02 15.86 15.14
C ALA A 134 23.46 16.61 13.88
N ASP A 135 24.27 15.97 13.04
CA ASP A 135 24.69 16.52 11.76
C ASP A 135 23.49 16.82 10.83
N ALA A 136 22.53 15.89 10.73
CA ALA A 136 21.32 16.12 9.94
C ALA A 136 20.53 17.35 10.42
N THR A 137 20.44 17.56 11.73
CA THR A 137 19.80 18.75 12.32
C THR A 137 20.55 20.02 11.92
N THR A 138 21.87 20.05 12.07
CA THR A 138 22.71 21.20 11.71
C THR A 138 22.63 21.53 10.21
N ILE A 139 22.65 20.50 9.35
CA ILE A 139 22.51 20.64 7.89
C ILE A 139 21.13 21.23 7.55
N VAL A 140 20.06 20.71 8.15
CA VAL A 140 18.69 21.20 7.95
C VAL A 140 18.59 22.68 8.36
N ASP A 141 19.09 23.04 9.53
CA ASP A 141 19.02 24.42 10.06
C ASP A 141 19.79 25.41 9.18
N THR A 142 20.92 25.00 8.66
CA THR A 142 21.73 25.85 7.78
C THR A 142 21.12 25.97 6.40
N CYS A 143 20.78 24.83 5.76
CA CYS A 143 20.25 24.80 4.41
C CYS A 143 18.86 25.43 4.28
N SER A 144 18.04 25.41 5.35
CA SER A 144 16.70 26.02 5.36
C SER A 144 16.72 27.57 5.25
N ARG A 145 17.88 28.19 5.28
CA ARG A 145 18.03 29.62 5.07
C ARG A 145 18.07 30.04 3.60
N PHE A 146 18.18 29.09 2.70
CA PHE A 146 18.31 29.30 1.26
C PHE A 146 16.99 28.95 0.56
N ASP A 147 16.57 29.84 -0.35
CA ASP A 147 15.35 29.66 -1.15
C ASP A 147 15.68 29.09 -2.55
N ASP A 148 16.32 27.92 -2.55
CA ASP A 148 16.61 27.16 -3.78
C ASP A 148 15.69 25.94 -3.83
N PRO A 149 14.88 25.77 -4.89
CA PRO A 149 13.86 24.71 -4.94
C PRO A 149 14.43 23.29 -4.78
N GLU A 150 15.59 23.00 -5.37
CA GLU A 150 16.22 21.69 -5.30
C GLU A 150 16.80 21.42 -3.89
N LEU A 151 17.38 22.45 -3.27
CA LEU A 151 17.87 22.34 -1.90
C LEU A 151 16.71 22.14 -0.91
N VAL A 152 15.59 22.82 -1.10
CA VAL A 152 14.38 22.66 -0.28
C VAL A 152 13.88 21.21 -0.35
N GLU A 153 13.81 20.61 -1.55
CA GLU A 153 13.44 19.18 -1.70
C GLU A 153 14.41 18.25 -0.96
N HIS A 154 15.73 18.52 -1.04
CA HIS A 154 16.74 17.73 -0.36
C HIS A 154 16.65 17.86 1.17
N VAL A 155 16.38 19.06 1.68
CA VAL A 155 16.17 19.33 3.11
C VAL A 155 14.95 18.59 3.65
N GLU A 156 13.82 18.66 2.94
CA GLU A 156 12.61 17.93 3.34
C GLU A 156 12.85 16.40 3.33
N LEU A 157 13.56 15.87 2.34
CA LEU A 157 13.94 14.46 2.33
C LEU A 157 14.81 14.12 3.54
N LEU A 158 15.81 14.92 3.88
CA LEU A 158 16.69 14.69 5.04
C LEU A 158 15.91 14.70 6.36
N LYS A 159 14.99 15.65 6.54
CA LYS A 159 14.08 15.69 7.71
C LYS A 159 13.28 14.40 7.85
N VAL A 160 12.67 13.96 6.76
CA VAL A 160 11.83 12.74 6.78
C VAL A 160 12.65 11.49 7.08
N VAL A 161 13.79 11.26 6.40
CA VAL A 161 14.59 10.05 6.60
C VAL A 161 15.27 10.00 7.95
N ALA A 162 15.65 11.16 8.53
CA ALA A 162 16.18 11.20 9.88
C ALA A 162 15.10 10.89 10.94
N ALA A 163 13.89 11.47 10.79
CA ALA A 163 12.81 11.30 11.76
C ALA A 163 12.15 9.91 11.71
N GLN A 164 12.12 9.24 10.53
CA GLN A 164 11.38 7.98 10.39
C GLN A 164 12.00 6.81 11.16
N ASP A 165 13.32 6.76 11.25
CA ASP A 165 14.08 5.63 11.79
C ASP A 165 14.78 5.94 13.12
N VAL A 166 14.79 7.20 13.55
CA VAL A 166 15.45 7.65 14.80
C VAL A 166 14.41 8.13 15.79
N GLU A 167 14.57 7.75 17.04
CA GLU A 167 13.81 8.28 18.18
C GLU A 167 14.78 8.90 19.18
N VAL A 168 14.39 10.02 19.76
CA VAL A 168 15.14 10.67 20.82
C VAL A 168 14.54 10.24 22.16
N VAL A 169 15.32 9.56 22.96
CA VAL A 169 14.92 9.07 24.29
C VAL A 169 15.74 9.82 25.33
N ASP A 170 15.09 10.42 26.32
CA ASP A 170 15.74 10.99 27.50
C ASP A 170 15.74 9.92 28.61
N ASP A 171 16.90 9.42 28.95
CA ASP A 171 17.10 8.40 30.01
C ASP A 171 17.58 8.99 31.34
N GLY A 172 17.58 10.33 31.47
CA GLY A 172 18.03 11.05 32.65
C GLY A 172 19.48 11.54 32.58
N ASP A 173 20.25 11.09 31.58
CA ASP A 173 21.60 11.57 31.25
C ASP A 173 21.58 12.58 30.08
N GLY A 174 20.37 12.94 29.60
CA GLY A 174 20.12 13.82 28.47
C GLY A 174 19.54 13.06 27.24
N PRO A 175 19.13 13.82 26.19
CA PRO A 175 18.53 13.26 25.00
C PRO A 175 19.52 12.42 24.20
N LYS A 176 19.21 11.13 23.95
CA LYS A 176 19.99 10.21 23.16
C LYS A 176 19.21 9.76 21.93
N ALA A 177 19.82 9.87 20.74
CA ALA A 177 19.25 9.40 19.50
C ALA A 177 19.50 7.90 19.32
N ASN A 178 18.44 7.11 19.17
CA ASN A 178 18.50 5.68 18.96
C ASN A 178 17.74 5.27 17.70
N ILE A 179 18.15 4.15 17.07
CA ILE A 179 17.36 3.58 15.98
C ILE A 179 16.06 3.01 16.57
N ARG A 180 14.93 3.47 16.04
CA ARG A 180 13.60 2.99 16.40
C ARG A 180 13.48 1.50 16.13
N GLN A 181 12.89 0.76 17.07
CA GLN A 181 12.60 -0.64 16.83
C GLN A 181 11.38 -0.82 15.93
N GLY A 182 11.52 -1.65 14.89
CA GLY A 182 10.49 -1.89 13.87
C GLY A 182 10.69 -1.07 12.61
N VAL A 183 9.71 -1.13 11.72
CA VAL A 183 9.72 -0.37 10.46
C VAL A 183 8.65 0.72 10.57
N ALA A 184 9.03 1.96 10.33
CA ALA A 184 8.07 3.06 10.30
C ALA A 184 7.03 2.83 9.20
N THR A 185 5.78 3.23 9.47
CA THR A 185 4.75 3.26 8.44
C THR A 185 5.18 4.26 7.37
N GLU A 186 5.01 3.89 6.09
CA GLU A 186 5.44 4.73 4.94
C GLU A 186 6.95 5.03 4.89
N ARG A 187 7.79 4.14 5.44
CA ARG A 187 9.23 4.31 5.43
C ARG A 187 9.76 4.50 4.01
N ILE A 188 10.45 5.61 3.76
CA ILE A 188 11.27 5.82 2.56
C ILE A 188 12.43 4.82 2.59
N ILE A 189 12.62 4.09 1.50
CA ILE A 189 13.61 3.01 1.41
C ILE A 189 14.81 3.36 0.54
N SER A 190 14.72 4.46 -0.19
CA SER A 190 15.77 4.94 -1.09
C SER A 190 15.69 6.47 -1.23
N THR A 191 16.83 7.12 -1.32
CA THR A 191 16.92 8.55 -1.65
C THR A 191 16.86 8.81 -3.15
N VAL A 192 16.98 7.79 -4.00
CA VAL A 192 16.90 7.89 -5.47
C VAL A 192 15.46 7.82 -5.94
N ASP A 193 14.67 6.95 -5.32
CA ASP A 193 13.22 6.83 -5.58
C ASP A 193 12.49 6.93 -4.24
N THR A 194 12.06 8.15 -3.93
CA THR A 194 11.44 8.50 -2.65
C THR A 194 10.01 8.01 -2.52
N ASP A 195 9.38 7.51 -3.60
CA ASP A 195 8.02 6.96 -3.61
C ASP A 195 7.99 5.45 -3.42
N ALA A 196 9.11 4.76 -3.68
CA ALA A 196 9.20 3.32 -3.45
C ALA A 196 9.05 2.98 -1.96
N ARG A 197 8.32 1.90 -1.67
CA ARG A 197 8.08 1.43 -0.28
C ARG A 197 8.26 -0.08 -0.17
N HIS A 198 8.49 -0.55 1.06
CA HIS A 198 8.36 -1.96 1.38
C HIS A 198 6.90 -2.40 1.29
N GLY A 199 6.63 -3.38 0.46
CA GLY A 199 5.31 -3.99 0.32
C GLY A 199 5.32 -5.49 0.62
N HIS A 200 4.14 -6.07 0.84
CA HIS A 200 4.01 -7.52 0.97
C HIS A 200 2.79 -8.01 0.21
N ARG A 201 2.95 -9.14 -0.46
CA ARG A 201 1.86 -9.94 -1.02
C ARG A 201 1.35 -10.96 -0.01
N SER A 202 2.26 -11.41 0.87
CA SER A 202 1.96 -12.32 1.98
C SER A 202 2.98 -12.12 3.10
N ARG A 203 2.84 -12.82 4.24
CA ARG A 203 3.84 -12.80 5.32
C ARG A 203 5.26 -13.15 4.85
N ARG A 204 5.40 -13.94 3.79
CA ARG A 204 6.69 -14.45 3.28
C ARG A 204 7.10 -13.82 1.95
N ASP A 205 6.18 -13.24 1.22
CA ASP A 205 6.44 -12.62 -0.09
C ASP A 205 6.44 -11.10 0.05
N ARG A 206 7.63 -10.54 0.16
CA ARG A 206 7.91 -9.10 0.26
C ARG A 206 8.45 -8.60 -1.07
N TYR A 207 8.23 -7.33 -1.35
CA TYR A 207 8.81 -6.64 -2.49
C TYR A 207 9.06 -5.18 -2.13
N ASP A 208 9.94 -4.53 -2.87
CA ASP A 208 10.23 -3.12 -2.76
C ASP A 208 9.79 -2.43 -4.05
N GLY A 209 9.01 -1.37 -3.93
CA GLY A 209 8.51 -0.65 -5.12
C GLY A 209 7.10 -0.09 -4.94
N TYR A 210 6.22 -0.47 -5.86
CA TYR A 210 4.90 0.13 -6.06
C TYR A 210 3.79 -0.91 -6.10
N LYS A 211 2.56 -0.44 -5.93
CA LYS A 211 1.37 -1.25 -6.16
C LYS A 211 0.59 -0.69 -7.35
N VAL A 212 0.20 -1.56 -8.27
CA VAL A 212 -0.67 -1.21 -9.40
C VAL A 212 -2.05 -1.77 -9.16
N HIS A 213 -3.05 -0.93 -9.30
CA HIS A 213 -4.46 -1.24 -9.17
C HIS A 213 -5.11 -1.18 -10.55
N VAL A 214 -5.96 -2.14 -10.85
CA VAL A 214 -6.57 -2.32 -12.17
C VAL A 214 -8.07 -2.51 -12.01
N SER A 215 -8.83 -1.80 -12.83
CA SER A 215 -10.25 -2.05 -13.07
C SER A 215 -10.42 -2.48 -14.53
N ALA A 216 -11.00 -3.65 -14.74
CA ALA A 216 -11.20 -4.20 -16.08
C ALA A 216 -12.66 -4.58 -16.32
N ASP A 217 -13.13 -4.35 -17.52
CA ASP A 217 -14.45 -4.80 -17.98
C ASP A 217 -14.49 -6.33 -18.04
N ILE A 218 -15.56 -6.91 -17.50
CA ILE A 218 -15.68 -8.36 -17.40
C ILE A 218 -15.88 -9.01 -18.78
N ASP A 219 -16.63 -8.39 -19.65
CA ASP A 219 -17.04 -9.01 -20.90
C ASP A 219 -16.01 -8.85 -22.01
N SER A 220 -15.43 -7.65 -22.16
CA SER A 220 -14.42 -7.35 -23.18
C SER A 220 -12.98 -7.63 -22.72
N ASP A 221 -12.75 -7.86 -21.43
CA ASP A 221 -11.40 -7.95 -20.87
C ASP A 221 -10.56 -6.67 -21.02
N LEU A 222 -11.14 -5.52 -21.36
CA LEU A 222 -10.43 -4.25 -21.47
C LEU A 222 -10.12 -3.68 -20.09
N ILE A 223 -8.91 -3.16 -19.90
CA ILE A 223 -8.57 -2.37 -18.72
C ILE A 223 -9.24 -1.01 -18.88
N CYS A 224 -10.21 -0.70 -18.01
CA CYS A 224 -10.96 0.55 -18.05
C CYS A 224 -10.28 1.64 -17.22
N SER A 225 -9.64 1.28 -16.13
CA SER A 225 -8.88 2.20 -15.28
C SER A 225 -7.67 1.49 -14.69
N ILE A 226 -6.57 2.23 -14.56
CA ILE A 226 -5.32 1.76 -13.96
C ILE A 226 -4.67 2.90 -13.20
N THR A 227 -4.16 2.63 -12.01
CA THR A 227 -3.39 3.60 -11.24
C THR A 227 -2.26 2.91 -10.47
N ALA A 228 -1.19 3.65 -10.24
CA ALA A 228 -0.07 3.20 -9.41
C ALA A 228 -0.05 4.00 -8.10
N THR A 229 0.31 3.32 -7.02
CA THR A 229 0.45 3.91 -5.68
C THR A 229 1.72 3.39 -5.02
N THR A 230 2.07 3.96 -3.88
CA THR A 230 3.08 3.36 -3.00
C THR A 230 2.68 1.93 -2.61
N ALA A 231 3.66 1.07 -2.33
CA ALA A 231 3.41 -0.35 -2.02
C ALA A 231 2.58 -0.56 -0.73
N THR A 232 2.51 0.45 0.13
CA THR A 232 1.80 0.45 1.42
C THR A 232 0.33 0.84 1.31
N THR A 233 -0.08 1.48 0.22
CA THR A 233 -1.47 1.93 0.01
C THR A 233 -2.45 0.77 0.10
N HIS A 234 -3.50 0.92 0.92
CA HIS A 234 -4.55 -0.09 1.05
C HIS A 234 -5.43 -0.13 -0.20
N ASP A 235 -5.73 -1.32 -0.70
CA ASP A 235 -6.42 -1.53 -1.97
C ASP A 235 -7.78 -0.81 -2.04
N ALA A 236 -8.58 -0.87 -0.98
CA ALA A 236 -9.87 -0.21 -0.93
C ALA A 236 -9.80 1.34 -1.00
N ALA A 237 -8.67 1.94 -0.61
CA ALA A 237 -8.51 3.40 -0.66
C ALA A 237 -8.47 3.95 -2.09
N VAL A 238 -8.14 3.12 -3.06
CA VAL A 238 -7.97 3.51 -4.47
C VAL A 238 -9.23 3.24 -5.29
N LEU A 239 -10.21 2.54 -4.72
CA LEU A 239 -11.39 2.08 -5.47
C LEU A 239 -12.21 3.25 -6.05
N ASP A 240 -12.46 4.30 -5.27
CA ASP A 240 -13.20 5.46 -5.74
C ASP A 240 -12.48 6.15 -6.93
N THR A 241 -11.14 6.25 -6.89
CA THR A 241 -10.33 6.77 -7.99
C THR A 241 -10.46 5.92 -9.25
N LEU A 242 -10.38 4.58 -9.10
CA LEU A 242 -10.53 3.66 -10.22
C LEU A 242 -11.90 3.78 -10.89
N LEU A 243 -12.96 3.87 -10.09
CA LEU A 243 -14.33 3.96 -10.60
C LEU A 243 -14.65 5.35 -11.18
N SER A 244 -14.12 6.42 -10.59
CA SER A 244 -14.29 7.78 -11.10
C SER A 244 -13.61 8.01 -12.44
N ASN A 245 -12.50 7.30 -12.70
CA ASN A 245 -11.76 7.34 -13.96
C ASN A 245 -12.31 6.36 -15.01
N ASP A 246 -13.40 5.65 -14.70
CA ASP A 246 -13.99 4.70 -15.64
C ASP A 246 -14.70 5.42 -16.80
N PRO A 247 -14.57 4.94 -18.05
CA PRO A 247 -15.19 5.59 -19.22
C PRO A 247 -16.72 5.53 -19.24
N VAL A 248 -17.33 4.60 -18.46
CA VAL A 248 -18.79 4.45 -18.35
C VAL A 248 -19.21 4.26 -16.90
N PRO A 249 -20.46 4.60 -16.52
CA PRO A 249 -20.95 4.33 -15.17
C PRO A 249 -20.86 2.86 -14.82
N VAL A 250 -20.31 2.55 -13.65
CA VAL A 250 -20.16 1.19 -13.14
C VAL A 250 -21.38 0.82 -12.30
N ALA A 251 -21.95 -0.36 -12.53
CA ALA A 251 -23.08 -0.87 -11.77
C ALA A 251 -22.72 -2.06 -10.86
N ASP A 252 -21.64 -2.77 -11.19
CA ASP A 252 -21.26 -4.02 -10.54
C ASP A 252 -19.72 -4.10 -10.42
N VAL A 253 -19.22 -4.39 -9.22
CA VAL A 253 -17.79 -4.56 -8.93
C VAL A 253 -17.55 -5.91 -8.29
N ILE A 254 -16.68 -6.72 -8.90
CA ILE A 254 -16.17 -7.96 -8.34
C ILE A 254 -14.74 -7.73 -7.87
N ALA A 255 -14.46 -8.00 -6.60
CA ALA A 255 -13.16 -7.75 -6.00
C ALA A 255 -12.83 -8.78 -4.91
N ASP A 256 -11.59 -8.78 -4.43
CA ASP A 256 -11.16 -9.66 -3.35
C ASP A 256 -11.60 -9.17 -1.95
N THR A 257 -11.20 -9.90 -0.92
CA THR A 257 -11.53 -9.61 0.47
C THR A 257 -11.02 -8.24 0.96
N HIS A 258 -9.93 -7.71 0.39
CA HIS A 258 -9.38 -6.41 0.79
C HIS A 258 -10.33 -5.25 0.44
N TYR A 259 -11.17 -5.42 -0.57
CA TYR A 259 -12.23 -4.48 -0.93
C TYR A 259 -13.55 -4.73 -0.19
N GLY A 260 -13.68 -5.86 0.53
CA GLY A 260 -14.92 -6.29 1.17
C GLY A 260 -15.26 -5.63 2.51
N SER A 261 -14.63 -4.49 2.85
CA SER A 261 -14.86 -3.77 4.11
C SER A 261 -16.26 -3.19 4.22
N VAL A 262 -16.71 -2.93 5.45
CA VAL A 262 -17.98 -2.21 5.70
C VAL A 262 -18.02 -0.86 5.00
N GLN A 263 -16.93 -0.10 5.12
CA GLN A 263 -16.87 1.24 4.53
C GLN A 263 -17.01 1.19 3.02
N THR A 264 -16.31 0.28 2.35
CA THR A 264 -16.43 0.08 0.89
C THR A 264 -17.86 -0.27 0.50
N ARG A 265 -18.51 -1.21 1.22
CA ARG A 265 -19.91 -1.60 0.96
C ARG A 265 -20.88 -0.43 1.11
N LYS A 266 -20.71 0.39 2.14
CA LYS A 266 -21.52 1.59 2.35
C LYS A 266 -21.31 2.61 1.24
N THR A 267 -20.07 2.87 0.86
CA THR A 267 -19.75 3.85 -0.19
C THR A 267 -20.33 3.42 -1.52
N LEU A 268 -20.09 2.19 -1.97
CA LEU A 268 -20.61 1.68 -3.23
C LEU A 268 -22.15 1.56 -3.21
N GLY A 269 -22.74 1.11 -2.09
CA GLY A 269 -24.20 1.03 -1.95
C GLY A 269 -24.89 2.39 -2.09
N ARG A 270 -24.30 3.49 -1.57
CA ARG A 270 -24.82 4.85 -1.78
C ARG A 270 -24.73 5.30 -3.24
N GLN A 271 -23.77 4.78 -3.98
CA GLN A 271 -23.59 5.04 -5.41
C GLN A 271 -24.46 4.13 -6.30
N GLY A 272 -25.22 3.19 -5.70
CA GLY A 272 -26.01 2.21 -6.43
C GLY A 272 -25.17 1.11 -7.08
N ILE A 273 -23.91 0.92 -6.65
CA ILE A 273 -23.00 -0.08 -7.19
C ILE A 273 -23.06 -1.34 -6.33
N ASP A 274 -23.31 -2.50 -6.97
CA ASP A 274 -23.30 -3.80 -6.30
C ASP A 274 -21.88 -4.34 -6.13
N LEU A 275 -21.52 -4.75 -4.91
CA LEU A 275 -20.19 -5.25 -4.59
C LEU A 275 -20.19 -6.76 -4.31
N VAL A 276 -19.56 -7.52 -5.18
CA VAL A 276 -19.29 -8.96 -5.02
C VAL A 276 -17.88 -9.17 -4.49
N ALA A 277 -17.72 -9.05 -3.20
CA ALA A 277 -16.45 -9.31 -2.51
C ALA A 277 -16.72 -10.07 -1.20
N PRO A 278 -15.87 -11.04 -0.80
CA PRO A 278 -16.00 -11.67 0.50
C PRO A 278 -15.85 -10.65 1.62
N ALA A 279 -16.61 -10.81 2.71
CA ALA A 279 -16.36 -10.03 3.92
C ALA A 279 -15.00 -10.43 4.52
N PRO A 280 -14.28 -9.48 5.16
CA PRO A 280 -13.07 -9.81 5.90
C PRO A 280 -13.34 -10.92 6.92
N PRO A 281 -12.39 -11.85 7.12
CA PRO A 281 -12.54 -12.91 8.10
C PRO A 281 -12.73 -12.31 9.49
N ALA A 282 -13.56 -12.97 10.30
CA ALA A 282 -13.72 -12.58 11.68
C ALA A 282 -12.40 -12.76 12.44
N PRO A 283 -11.98 -11.79 13.28
CA PRO A 283 -10.77 -11.94 14.08
C PRO A 283 -10.81 -13.23 14.90
N SER A 284 -9.78 -14.04 14.75
CA SER A 284 -9.61 -15.27 15.52
C SER A 284 -8.33 -15.19 16.33
N PRO A 285 -8.37 -15.18 17.66
CA PRO A 285 -7.18 -15.42 18.47
C PRO A 285 -6.61 -16.81 18.17
N LYS A 286 -5.29 -16.94 18.11
CA LYS A 286 -4.63 -18.21 17.78
C LYS A 286 -5.17 -19.37 18.64
N GLY A 287 -5.72 -20.41 17.99
CA GLY A 287 -6.21 -21.63 18.63
C GLY A 287 -7.51 -21.48 19.43
N LEU A 288 -8.16 -20.33 19.39
CA LEU A 288 -9.43 -20.08 20.07
C LEU A 288 -10.58 -19.91 19.06
N PHE A 289 -11.80 -20.09 19.54
CA PHE A 289 -13.00 -19.79 18.74
C PHE A 289 -12.96 -18.36 18.22
N SER A 290 -13.25 -18.20 16.94
CA SER A 290 -13.42 -16.91 16.28
C SER A 290 -14.81 -16.35 16.60
N LYS A 291 -15.07 -15.12 16.21
CA LYS A 291 -16.41 -14.53 16.28
C LYS A 291 -17.43 -15.29 15.42
N ALA A 292 -16.99 -15.93 14.35
CA ALA A 292 -17.86 -16.68 13.46
C ALA A 292 -18.42 -17.96 14.08
N ASP A 293 -17.80 -18.45 15.18
CA ASP A 293 -18.28 -19.62 15.92
C ASP A 293 -19.41 -19.28 16.91
N PHE A 294 -19.78 -17.98 17.04
CA PHE A 294 -20.87 -17.49 17.87
C PHE A 294 -22.08 -17.19 16.99
N ALA A 295 -23.26 -17.68 17.37
CA ALA A 295 -24.49 -17.29 16.71
C ALA A 295 -24.93 -15.90 17.23
N ILE A 296 -24.92 -14.91 16.33
CA ILE A 296 -25.29 -13.51 16.63
C ILE A 296 -26.63 -13.25 15.97
N ASP A 297 -27.62 -12.99 16.79
CA ASP A 297 -28.97 -12.57 16.35
C ASP A 297 -29.14 -11.09 16.72
N LEU A 298 -29.18 -10.24 15.69
CA LEU A 298 -29.26 -8.80 15.84
C LEU A 298 -30.71 -8.32 16.00
N ASP A 299 -31.69 -9.11 15.53
CA ASP A 299 -33.11 -8.76 15.59
C ASP A 299 -33.62 -8.87 17.04
N VAL A 300 -33.22 -9.93 17.76
CA VAL A 300 -33.55 -10.13 19.16
C VAL A 300 -32.43 -9.70 20.12
N ALA A 301 -31.36 -9.08 19.58
CA ALA A 301 -30.20 -8.58 20.32
C ALA A 301 -29.57 -9.61 21.25
N THR A 302 -29.28 -10.82 20.73
CA THR A 302 -28.63 -11.90 21.51
C THR A 302 -27.41 -12.47 20.80
N ILE A 303 -26.52 -13.06 21.60
CA ILE A 303 -25.36 -13.83 21.12
C ILE A 303 -25.25 -15.15 21.89
N THR A 304 -25.16 -16.25 21.16
CA THR A 304 -25.02 -17.60 21.71
C THR A 304 -23.59 -18.11 21.44
N CYS A 305 -22.92 -18.60 22.50
CA CYS A 305 -21.58 -19.15 22.38
C CYS A 305 -21.61 -20.64 21.89
N PRO A 306 -20.45 -21.22 21.51
CA PRO A 306 -20.36 -22.62 21.06
C PRO A 306 -20.73 -23.66 22.12
N ALA A 307 -20.95 -23.27 23.38
CA ALA A 307 -21.46 -24.11 24.46
C ALA A 307 -22.92 -23.82 24.78
N ASP A 308 -23.68 -23.27 23.82
CA ASP A 308 -25.11 -22.97 23.88
C ASP A 308 -25.55 -22.02 24.98
N HIS A 309 -24.66 -21.19 25.52
CA HIS A 309 -25.03 -20.12 26.43
C HIS A 309 -25.33 -18.83 25.68
N THR A 310 -26.51 -18.26 25.94
CA THR A 310 -26.98 -17.03 25.30
C THR A 310 -26.90 -15.84 26.28
N VAL A 311 -26.40 -14.71 25.78
CA VAL A 311 -26.39 -13.43 26.50
C VAL A 311 -26.96 -12.32 25.62
N THR A 312 -27.52 -11.31 26.26
CA THR A 312 -28.08 -10.14 25.56
C THR A 312 -26.95 -9.22 25.09
N ILE A 313 -27.08 -8.70 23.88
CA ILE A 313 -26.22 -7.65 23.33
C ILE A 313 -26.65 -6.32 23.95
N PRO A 314 -25.77 -5.56 24.62
CA PRO A 314 -26.10 -4.23 25.13
C PRO A 314 -26.58 -3.29 24.00
N PRO A 315 -27.34 -2.25 24.34
CA PRO A 315 -27.73 -1.24 23.35
C PRO A 315 -26.53 -0.75 22.54
N ARG A 316 -26.68 -0.75 21.22
CA ARG A 316 -25.62 -0.37 20.29
C ARG A 316 -25.67 1.14 20.06
N THR A 317 -24.51 1.78 20.12
CA THR A 317 -24.36 3.20 19.78
C THR A 317 -23.89 3.32 18.33
N ASP A 318 -24.53 4.19 17.57
CA ASP A 318 -24.21 4.43 16.17
C ASP A 318 -22.71 4.75 15.98
N GLY A 319 -22.11 4.06 15.01
CA GLY A 319 -20.69 4.21 14.66
C GLY A 319 -19.70 3.59 15.65
N LYS A 320 -20.15 2.98 16.78
CA LYS A 320 -19.25 2.37 17.77
C LYS A 320 -19.37 0.84 17.81
N ARG A 321 -18.26 0.20 18.16
CA ARG A 321 -18.24 -1.24 18.46
C ARG A 321 -18.82 -1.48 19.85
N THR A 322 -19.63 -2.51 20.00
CA THR A 322 -20.22 -2.94 21.27
C THR A 322 -19.50 -4.20 21.75
N GLN A 323 -19.01 -4.18 22.99
CA GLN A 323 -18.42 -5.35 23.61
C GLN A 323 -19.47 -6.14 24.38
N VAL A 324 -19.63 -7.40 24.03
CA VAL A 324 -20.48 -8.35 24.76
C VAL A 324 -19.61 -9.27 25.57
N ARG A 325 -19.82 -9.30 26.88
CA ARG A 325 -19.08 -10.14 27.83
C ARG A 325 -19.98 -11.28 28.32
N PHE A 326 -19.52 -12.50 28.16
CA PHE A 326 -20.12 -13.65 28.82
C PHE A 326 -19.74 -13.68 30.30
N PRO A 327 -20.70 -13.94 31.22
CA PRO A 327 -20.48 -13.96 32.67
C PRO A 327 -19.36 -14.94 33.07
N THR A 328 -18.54 -14.54 34.05
CA THR A 328 -17.45 -15.38 34.58
C THR A 328 -17.98 -16.72 35.10
N SER A 329 -19.17 -16.71 35.77
CA SER A 329 -19.81 -17.91 36.31
C SER A 329 -20.11 -18.97 35.23
N ILE A 330 -20.46 -18.52 34.04
CA ILE A 330 -20.73 -19.41 32.86
C ILE A 330 -19.41 -19.91 32.30
N CYS A 331 -18.44 -19.00 32.11
CA CYS A 331 -17.18 -19.34 31.42
C CYS A 331 -16.23 -20.20 32.30
N ALA A 332 -16.22 -20.00 33.61
CA ALA A 332 -15.31 -20.71 34.53
C ALA A 332 -15.53 -22.22 34.59
N THR A 333 -16.78 -22.67 34.44
CA THR A 333 -17.15 -24.09 34.45
C THR A 333 -17.38 -24.68 33.06
N CYS A 334 -17.15 -23.90 32.04
CA CYS A 334 -17.44 -24.30 30.65
C CYS A 334 -16.42 -25.35 30.15
N PRO A 335 -16.86 -26.51 29.62
CA PRO A 335 -15.95 -27.53 29.10
C PRO A 335 -15.16 -27.06 27.87
N LEU A 336 -15.61 -26.00 27.21
CA LEU A 336 -14.94 -25.40 26.05
C LEU A 336 -14.07 -24.19 26.41
N HIS A 337 -13.85 -23.91 27.70
CA HIS A 337 -13.15 -22.72 28.18
C HIS A 337 -11.79 -22.53 27.48
N ASP A 338 -10.95 -23.54 27.45
CA ASP A 338 -9.57 -23.48 26.94
C ASP A 338 -9.51 -23.23 25.42
N ARG A 339 -10.57 -23.64 24.71
CA ARG A 339 -10.75 -23.37 23.27
C ARG A 339 -11.41 -22.03 22.98
N CYS A 340 -12.00 -21.40 24.00
CA CYS A 340 -12.79 -20.18 23.85
C CYS A 340 -12.05 -18.93 24.29
N THR A 341 -11.42 -18.95 25.49
CA THR A 341 -10.78 -17.75 26.03
C THR A 341 -9.66 -18.10 27.02
N LYS A 342 -8.63 -17.25 27.05
CA LYS A 342 -7.59 -17.28 28.10
C LYS A 342 -7.86 -16.26 29.22
N ARG A 343 -9.00 -15.55 29.16
CA ARG A 343 -9.35 -14.50 30.13
C ARG A 343 -10.10 -15.07 31.30
N VAL A 344 -9.62 -14.82 32.50
CA VAL A 344 -10.28 -15.21 33.75
C VAL A 344 -11.68 -14.61 33.91
N LYS A 345 -11.88 -13.39 33.41
CA LYS A 345 -13.16 -12.65 33.48
C LYS A 345 -14.19 -13.00 32.38
N GLY A 346 -14.04 -14.18 31.74
CA GLY A 346 -14.93 -14.65 30.69
C GLY A 346 -14.64 -14.14 29.29
N ARG A 347 -15.30 -14.72 28.30
CA ARG A 347 -15.16 -14.36 26.87
C ARG A 347 -15.74 -12.97 26.58
N VAL A 348 -15.02 -12.19 25.78
CA VAL A 348 -15.53 -10.94 25.22
C VAL A 348 -15.60 -11.08 23.70
N VAL A 349 -16.75 -10.73 23.12
CA VAL A 349 -16.97 -10.66 21.68
C VAL A 349 -17.30 -9.22 21.30
N GLU A 350 -16.64 -8.69 20.29
CA GLU A 350 -16.94 -7.34 19.75
C GLU A 350 -17.95 -7.44 18.61
N ILE A 351 -19.05 -6.75 18.74
CA ILE A 351 -20.06 -6.55 17.69
C ILE A 351 -19.73 -5.23 16.97
N ASN A 352 -19.57 -5.29 15.65
CA ASN A 352 -19.32 -4.10 14.85
C ASN A 352 -20.57 -3.21 14.83
N ALA A 353 -20.40 -1.91 14.67
CA ALA A 353 -21.52 -0.97 14.50
C ALA A 353 -22.44 -1.37 13.33
N ASP A 354 -21.85 -1.86 12.27
CA ASP A 354 -22.52 -2.28 11.03
C ASP A 354 -22.44 -3.81 10.86
N GLU A 355 -22.66 -4.56 11.91
CA GLU A 355 -22.58 -6.02 11.89
C GLU A 355 -23.56 -6.65 10.90
N GLU A 356 -24.71 -6.02 10.68
CA GLU A 356 -25.73 -6.44 9.71
C GLU A 356 -25.15 -6.53 8.30
N ILE A 357 -24.37 -5.53 7.90
CA ILE A 357 -23.71 -5.50 6.57
C ILE A 357 -22.71 -6.64 6.43
N LEU A 358 -21.94 -6.91 7.50
CA LEU A 358 -20.98 -8.01 7.51
C LEU A 358 -21.66 -9.38 7.55
N ALA A 359 -22.75 -9.50 8.32
CA ALA A 359 -23.54 -10.72 8.42
C ALA A 359 -24.18 -11.06 7.06
N ALA A 360 -24.82 -10.06 6.42
CA ALA A 360 -25.39 -10.23 5.08
C ALA A 360 -24.31 -10.64 4.04
N ALA A 361 -23.13 -10.01 4.07
CA ALA A 361 -22.05 -10.36 3.16
C ALA A 361 -21.48 -11.76 3.39
N ARG A 362 -21.42 -12.24 4.65
CA ARG A 362 -21.02 -13.61 4.98
C ARG A 362 -22.07 -14.62 4.51
N ALA A 363 -23.37 -14.34 4.74
CA ALA A 363 -24.45 -15.18 4.27
C ALA A 363 -24.48 -15.26 2.74
N ALA A 364 -24.35 -14.14 2.05
CA ALA A 364 -24.30 -14.07 0.60
C ALA A 364 -23.17 -14.94 0.02
N ARG A 365 -22.00 -14.99 0.66
CA ARG A 365 -20.85 -15.79 0.21
C ARG A 365 -21.17 -17.26 0.00
N SER A 366 -22.09 -17.83 0.79
CA SER A 366 -22.50 -19.23 0.72
C SER A 366 -23.51 -19.52 -0.39
N THR A 367 -24.08 -18.49 -1.02
CA THR A 367 -25.09 -18.66 -2.06
C THR A 367 -24.48 -19.07 -3.40
N PRO A 368 -25.18 -19.94 -4.18
CA PRO A 368 -24.74 -20.30 -5.52
C PRO A 368 -24.58 -19.09 -6.45
N GLN A 369 -25.45 -18.09 -6.29
CA GLN A 369 -25.39 -16.85 -7.08
C GLN A 369 -24.11 -16.07 -6.83
N PHE A 370 -23.72 -15.89 -5.58
CA PHE A 370 -22.45 -15.22 -5.23
C PHE A 370 -21.27 -16.01 -5.81
N GLN A 371 -21.26 -17.32 -5.64
CA GLN A 371 -20.19 -18.20 -6.11
C GLN A 371 -20.02 -18.13 -7.63
N LEU A 372 -21.12 -18.11 -8.37
CA LEU A 372 -21.09 -17.99 -9.83
C LEU A 372 -20.47 -16.64 -10.27
N ARG A 373 -20.94 -15.54 -9.69
CA ARG A 373 -20.40 -14.19 -10.00
C ARG A 373 -18.95 -14.05 -9.58
N TYR A 374 -18.59 -14.53 -8.40
CA TYR A 374 -17.24 -14.40 -7.85
C TYR A 374 -16.18 -15.17 -8.66
N ARG A 375 -16.55 -16.25 -9.38
CA ARG A 375 -15.63 -16.97 -10.28
C ARG A 375 -15.11 -16.07 -11.42
N GLU A 376 -15.85 -15.04 -11.79
CA GLU A 376 -15.42 -14.09 -12.83
C GLU A 376 -14.18 -13.27 -12.39
N ARG A 377 -13.85 -13.25 -11.09
CA ARG A 377 -12.63 -12.65 -10.55
C ARG A 377 -11.35 -13.21 -11.20
N ALA A 378 -11.37 -14.45 -11.66
CA ALA A 378 -10.25 -15.04 -12.40
C ALA A 378 -9.84 -14.22 -13.64
N ARG A 379 -10.69 -13.35 -14.15
CA ARG A 379 -10.35 -12.43 -15.26
C ARG A 379 -9.37 -11.35 -14.82
N ALA A 380 -9.52 -10.77 -13.60
CA ALA A 380 -8.54 -9.84 -13.05
C ALA A 380 -7.18 -10.50 -12.86
N GLU A 381 -7.17 -11.71 -12.31
CA GLU A 381 -5.93 -12.48 -12.11
C GLU A 381 -5.16 -12.68 -13.43
N ARG A 382 -5.89 -13.00 -14.51
CA ARG A 382 -5.28 -13.12 -15.85
C ARG A 382 -4.69 -11.78 -16.33
N LYS A 383 -5.39 -10.65 -16.12
CA LYS A 383 -4.88 -9.32 -16.50
C LYS A 383 -3.63 -8.96 -15.70
N ILE A 384 -3.65 -9.18 -14.41
CA ILE A 384 -2.49 -9.00 -13.53
C ILE A 384 -1.32 -9.88 -13.98
N ALA A 385 -1.57 -11.15 -14.33
CA ALA A 385 -0.55 -12.04 -14.86
C ALA A 385 0.05 -11.51 -16.17
N GLN A 386 -0.75 -10.95 -17.07
CA GLN A 386 -0.28 -10.32 -18.30
C GLN A 386 0.57 -9.08 -18.04
N ILE A 387 0.18 -8.23 -17.08
CA ILE A 387 0.96 -7.06 -16.66
C ILE A 387 2.31 -7.52 -16.11
N LYS A 388 2.32 -8.48 -15.19
CA LYS A 388 3.55 -9.03 -14.59
C LYS A 388 4.47 -9.68 -15.61
N ALA A 389 3.93 -10.43 -16.56
CA ALA A 389 4.74 -11.07 -17.60
C ALA A 389 5.48 -10.06 -18.49
N ARG A 390 4.91 -8.86 -18.65
CA ARG A 390 5.50 -7.78 -19.46
C ARG A 390 6.33 -6.80 -18.66
N GLN A 391 6.03 -6.61 -17.38
CA GLN A 391 6.66 -5.61 -16.52
C GLN A 391 6.66 -6.06 -15.06
N SER A 392 7.35 -7.17 -14.77
CA SER A 392 7.49 -7.70 -13.41
C SER A 392 8.42 -6.86 -12.53
N LYS A 393 9.28 -6.06 -13.15
CA LYS A 393 10.30 -5.24 -12.49
C LYS A 393 10.46 -3.91 -13.22
N ILE A 394 10.46 -2.81 -12.50
CA ILE A 394 10.82 -1.49 -13.04
C ILE A 394 12.34 -1.51 -13.25
N PRO A 395 12.84 -1.25 -14.47
CA PRO A 395 14.27 -1.25 -14.72
C PRO A 395 14.94 -0.10 -13.94
N TRP A 396 16.17 -0.38 -13.52
CA TRP A 396 17.01 0.61 -12.84
C TRP A 396 17.10 1.92 -13.65
N ARG A 397 16.84 3.02 -12.98
CA ARG A 397 17.04 4.37 -13.51
C ARG A 397 18.36 4.84 -12.92
N GLY A 398 19.43 4.65 -13.68
CA GLY A 398 20.74 5.17 -13.35
C GLY A 398 20.83 6.66 -13.49
#